data_779a3203c428dfa241429b39b961a776
#
_entry.id   779a3203c428dfa241429b39b961a776
#
_cell.length_a   1.000
_cell.length_b   1.000
_cell.length_c   1.000
_cell.angle_alpha   90.00
_cell.angle_beta   90.00
_cell.angle_gamma   90.00
#
_symmetry.space_group_name_H-M   'P 1'
#
loop_
_entity.id
_entity.type
_entity.pdbx_description
1 polymer ?
#
loop_
_entity_poly.entity_id
_entity_poly.type
_entity_poly.pdbx_seq_one_letter_code
_entity_poly.pdbx_strand_id
1 'polypeptide(L)'
;MHPAIDHVALPARDPEASARHLAGLLGVEDPAPDGPDGDMFSVALGGSSVLFVQAQEVPGHHLAFRVGETDFRAVVERLARSGVEFGNDPEELGNGETSDPLGGHGRVYFASPDGHLFEVTIGT
;
A
#
# COMPACT_ATOMS: atom_id res chain seq x y z
N MET A 1 -28.50 -1.01 3.64
CA MET A 1 -27.25 -0.78 4.35
C MET A 1 -26.06 -1.17 3.48
N HIS A 2 -25.07 -0.33 3.41
CA HIS A 2 -23.84 -0.61 2.64
C HIS A 2 -22.64 -0.48 3.57
N PRO A 3 -22.25 -1.57 4.25
CA PRO A 3 -21.07 -1.49 5.12
C PRO A 3 -19.83 -1.14 4.30
N ALA A 4 -18.94 -0.38 4.91
CA ALA A 4 -17.65 -0.01 4.33
C ALA A 4 -16.55 -0.46 5.27
N ILE A 5 -15.35 -0.66 4.72
CA ILE A 5 -14.20 -0.98 5.55
C ILE A 5 -13.77 0.31 6.26
N ASP A 6 -13.75 0.27 7.59
CA ASP A 6 -13.29 1.39 8.40
C ASP A 6 -11.76 1.40 8.47
N HIS A 7 -11.16 0.31 8.86
CA HIS A 7 -9.71 0.18 8.87
C HIS A 7 -9.30 -1.29 8.74
N VAL A 8 -8.04 -1.48 8.34
CA VAL A 8 -7.39 -2.79 8.27
C VAL A 8 -6.11 -2.70 9.10
N ALA A 9 -5.88 -3.67 9.98
CA ALA A 9 -4.65 -3.72 10.77
C ALA A 9 -3.66 -4.69 10.12
N LEU A 10 -2.43 -4.23 9.92
CA LEU A 10 -1.34 -5.03 9.38
C LEU A 10 -0.20 -5.10 10.39
N PRO A 11 0.39 -6.27 10.60
CA PRO A 11 1.58 -6.37 11.45
C PRO A 11 2.80 -5.75 10.78
N ALA A 12 3.68 -5.17 11.58
CA ALA A 12 4.93 -4.61 11.08
C ALA A 12 5.98 -4.66 12.20
N ARG A 13 7.23 -4.93 11.85
CA ARG A 13 8.32 -4.88 12.82
C ARG A 13 8.59 -3.46 13.28
N ASP A 14 8.46 -2.51 12.36
CA ASP A 14 8.57 -1.09 12.64
C ASP A 14 7.33 -0.39 12.05
N PRO A 15 6.26 -0.22 12.84
CA PRO A 15 5.02 0.38 12.34
C PRO A 15 5.19 1.76 11.73
N GLU A 16 6.01 2.62 12.31
CA GLU A 16 6.23 3.95 11.77
C GLU A 16 6.89 3.89 10.39
N ALA A 17 7.96 3.11 10.25
CA ALA A 17 8.66 2.97 8.98
C ALA A 17 7.75 2.38 7.89
N SER A 18 6.97 1.35 8.24
CA SER A 18 6.04 0.74 7.29
C SER A 18 4.94 1.68 6.87
N ALA A 19 4.40 2.46 7.81
CA ALA A 19 3.37 3.43 7.53
C ALA A 19 3.90 4.56 6.63
N ARG A 20 5.11 5.07 6.91
CA ARG A 20 5.72 6.11 6.08
C ARG A 20 6.02 5.63 4.67
N HIS A 21 6.46 4.38 4.54
CA HIS A 21 6.71 3.76 3.24
C HIS A 21 5.41 3.74 2.39
N LEU A 22 4.32 3.23 2.97
CA LEU A 22 3.04 3.15 2.27
C LEU A 22 2.49 4.55 1.95
N ALA A 23 2.45 5.44 2.94
CA ALA A 23 1.92 6.79 2.74
C ALA A 23 2.71 7.56 1.68
N GLY A 24 4.03 7.45 1.70
CA GLY A 24 4.91 8.10 0.72
C GLY A 24 4.67 7.61 -0.69
N LEU A 25 4.49 6.30 -0.88
CA LEU A 25 4.25 5.74 -2.21
C LEU A 25 2.85 6.07 -2.73
N LEU A 26 1.84 6.03 -1.86
CA LEU A 26 0.47 6.39 -2.25
C LEU A 26 0.28 7.90 -2.41
N GLY A 27 1.17 8.70 -1.82
CA GLY A 27 1.05 10.16 -1.88
C GLY A 27 -0.06 10.71 -1.00
N VAL A 28 -0.34 10.05 0.12
CA VAL A 28 -1.32 10.50 1.09
C VAL A 28 -0.63 11.20 2.26
N GLU A 29 -1.41 11.72 3.22
CA GLU A 29 -0.87 12.43 4.38
C GLU A 29 0.10 11.58 5.18
N ASP A 30 1.03 12.23 5.89
CA ASP A 30 1.95 11.54 6.78
C ASP A 30 1.17 10.70 7.79
N PRO A 31 1.70 9.51 8.15
CA PRO A 31 1.04 8.67 9.15
C PRO A 31 0.94 9.36 10.50
N ALA A 32 -0.09 9.01 11.25
CA ALA A 32 -0.30 9.53 12.59
C ALA A 32 -0.14 8.39 13.62
N PRO A 33 0.45 8.69 14.80
CA PRO A 33 0.46 7.73 15.89
C PRO A 33 -0.98 7.40 16.31
N ASP A 34 -1.19 6.15 16.72
CA ASP A 34 -2.51 5.66 17.10
C ASP A 34 -2.36 4.67 18.26
N GLY A 35 -3.50 4.31 18.86
CA GLY A 35 -3.52 3.40 20.00
C GLY A 35 -3.22 4.09 21.33
N PRO A 36 -3.43 3.35 22.45
CA PRO A 36 -3.29 3.91 23.80
C PRO A 36 -1.87 4.40 24.10
N ASP A 37 -0.86 3.77 23.54
CA ASP A 37 0.55 4.10 23.78
C ASP A 37 1.18 4.88 22.63
N GLY A 38 0.42 5.17 21.57
CA GLY A 38 0.92 5.88 20.41
C GLY A 38 1.98 5.12 19.62
N ASP A 39 2.02 3.81 19.73
CA ASP A 39 3.03 2.95 19.09
C ASP A 39 2.51 2.25 17.82
N MET A 40 1.23 2.39 17.53
CA MET A 40 0.66 2.02 16.24
C MET A 40 0.68 3.23 15.32
N PHE A 41 0.71 3.01 14.00
CA PHE A 41 0.70 4.11 13.04
C PHE A 41 -0.37 3.91 11.98
N SER A 42 -1.15 4.95 11.75
CA SER A 42 -2.31 4.93 10.86
C SER A 42 -2.02 5.72 9.59
N VAL A 43 -2.34 5.13 8.45
CA VAL A 43 -2.29 5.78 7.13
C VAL A 43 -3.72 6.03 6.68
N ALA A 44 -4.09 7.29 6.51
CA ALA A 44 -5.44 7.68 6.09
C ALA A 44 -5.61 7.54 4.58
N LEU A 45 -6.71 6.91 4.16
CA LEU A 45 -7.04 6.64 2.76
C LEU A 45 -8.32 7.33 2.30
N GLY A 46 -8.75 8.36 2.98
CA GLY A 46 -10.05 8.98 2.74
C GLY A 46 -11.07 8.42 3.71
N GLY A 47 -11.98 7.54 3.27
CA GLY A 47 -13.01 6.97 4.16
C GLY A 47 -12.55 5.81 5.02
N SER A 48 -11.29 5.38 4.89
CA SER A 48 -10.76 4.24 5.64
C SER A 48 -9.30 4.48 5.99
N SER A 49 -8.68 3.53 6.69
CA SER A 49 -7.26 3.64 7.02
C SER A 49 -6.59 2.27 7.09
N VAL A 50 -5.27 2.28 6.96
CA VAL A 50 -4.41 1.11 7.24
C VAL A 50 -3.66 1.40 8.52
N LEU A 51 -3.81 0.50 9.50
CA LEU A 51 -3.18 0.62 10.80
C LEU A 51 -2.04 -0.38 10.90
N PHE A 52 -0.82 0.08 11.15
CA PHE A 52 0.33 -0.80 11.34
C PHE A 52 0.55 -1.04 12.82
N VAL A 53 0.63 -2.31 13.20
CA VAL A 53 0.73 -2.76 14.59
C VAL A 53 2.02 -3.55 14.76
N GLN A 54 2.76 -3.26 15.81
CA GLN A 54 4.06 -3.90 16.04
C GLN A 54 3.92 -5.40 16.24
N ALA A 55 4.75 -6.17 15.52
CA ALA A 55 4.84 -7.61 15.64
C ALA A 55 6.25 -8.07 15.29
N GLN A 56 6.74 -9.10 15.97
CA GLN A 56 8.07 -9.66 15.69
C GLN A 56 8.05 -10.52 14.42
N GLU A 57 6.98 -11.29 14.25
CA GLU A 57 6.77 -12.11 13.07
C GLU A 57 5.66 -11.50 12.23
N VAL A 58 5.92 -11.35 10.94
CA VAL A 58 5.00 -10.70 10.03
C VAL A 58 4.63 -11.66 8.92
N PRO A 59 3.51 -12.39 9.05
CA PRO A 59 2.95 -13.10 7.90
C PRO A 59 2.50 -12.08 6.87
N GLY A 60 2.85 -12.30 5.60
CA GLY A 60 2.51 -11.39 4.53
C GLY A 60 1.01 -11.37 4.25
N HIS A 61 0.46 -10.18 4.08
CA HIS A 61 -0.93 -9.98 3.68
C HIS A 61 -0.97 -9.30 2.33
N HIS A 62 -2.08 -9.48 1.60
CA HIS A 62 -2.30 -8.86 0.30
C HIS A 62 -3.37 -7.78 0.44
N LEU A 63 -3.04 -6.56 0.04
CA LEU A 63 -3.96 -5.43 0.11
C LEU A 63 -3.91 -4.66 -1.20
N ALA A 64 -5.08 -4.41 -1.78
CA ALA A 64 -5.19 -3.71 -3.06
C ALA A 64 -5.88 -2.36 -2.86
N PHE A 65 -5.35 -1.35 -3.54
CA PHE A 65 -5.87 0.02 -3.51
C PHE A 65 -6.36 0.39 -4.91
N ARG A 66 -7.51 1.04 -4.99
CA ARG A 66 -8.03 1.56 -6.25
C ARG A 66 -7.83 3.07 -6.29
N VAL A 67 -7.27 3.55 -7.38
CA VAL A 67 -7.01 4.98 -7.58
C VAL A 67 -7.45 5.39 -8.99
N GLY A 68 -7.48 6.70 -9.25
CA GLY A 68 -7.68 7.20 -10.59
C GLY A 68 -6.39 7.13 -11.42
N GLU A 69 -6.49 7.39 -12.71
CA GLU A 69 -5.36 7.27 -13.64
C GLU A 69 -4.20 8.19 -13.27
N THR A 70 -4.48 9.44 -12.94
CA THR A 70 -3.43 10.40 -12.57
C THR A 70 -2.68 9.94 -11.32
N ASP A 71 -3.41 9.49 -10.30
CA ASP A 71 -2.79 9.01 -9.07
C ASP A 71 -2.01 7.72 -9.30
N PHE A 72 -2.49 6.85 -10.18
CA PHE A 72 -1.78 5.62 -10.54
C PHE A 72 -0.40 5.95 -11.14
N ARG A 73 -0.36 6.87 -12.09
CA ARG A 73 0.91 7.29 -12.70
C ARG A 73 1.86 7.88 -11.67
N ALA A 74 1.32 8.65 -10.72
CA ALA A 74 2.13 9.24 -9.65
C ALA A 74 2.70 8.16 -8.73
N VAL A 75 1.93 7.12 -8.42
CA VAL A 75 2.42 5.98 -7.63
C VAL A 75 3.56 5.29 -8.36
N VAL A 76 3.40 4.97 -9.64
CA VAL A 76 4.45 4.32 -10.44
C VAL A 76 5.72 5.17 -10.45
N GLU A 77 5.58 6.48 -10.63
CA GLU A 77 6.72 7.39 -10.62
C GLU A 77 7.43 7.40 -9.28
N ARG A 78 6.69 7.38 -8.16
CA ARG A 78 7.27 7.31 -6.82
C ARG A 78 7.99 6.00 -6.56
N LEU A 79 7.43 4.88 -7.01
CA LEU A 79 8.07 3.57 -6.92
C LEU A 79 9.43 3.59 -7.64
N ALA A 80 9.45 4.07 -8.87
CA ALA A 80 10.67 4.15 -9.66
C ALA A 80 11.71 5.08 -9.01
N ARG A 81 11.26 6.24 -8.54
CA ARG A 81 12.15 7.23 -7.92
C ARG A 81 12.73 6.72 -6.60
N SER A 82 11.97 5.92 -5.86
CA SER A 82 12.38 5.39 -4.57
C SER A 82 13.19 4.10 -4.69
N GLY A 83 13.37 3.59 -5.89
CA GLY A 83 14.09 2.33 -6.11
C GLY A 83 13.34 1.10 -5.64
N VAL A 84 12.01 1.19 -5.52
CA VAL A 84 11.18 0.05 -5.11
C VAL A 84 10.81 -0.74 -6.37
N GLU A 85 11.08 -2.03 -6.36
CA GLU A 85 10.70 -2.91 -7.46
C GLU A 85 9.18 -2.98 -7.58
N PHE A 86 8.68 -2.96 -8.82
CA PHE A 86 7.26 -3.09 -9.11
C PHE A 86 7.03 -3.83 -10.43
N GLY A 87 5.85 -4.36 -10.59
CA GLY A 87 5.44 -5.01 -11.82
C GLY A 87 3.97 -5.36 -11.79
N ASN A 88 3.45 -5.84 -12.91
CA ASN A 88 2.03 -6.19 -13.03
C ASN A 88 1.72 -7.66 -12.74
N ASP A 89 2.68 -8.39 -12.21
CA ASP A 89 2.55 -9.79 -11.87
C ASP A 89 3.04 -9.99 -10.42
N PRO A 90 2.22 -10.54 -9.52
CA PRO A 90 2.64 -10.71 -8.13
C PRO A 90 3.79 -11.69 -7.95
N GLU A 91 4.08 -12.50 -8.96
CA GLU A 91 5.22 -13.41 -8.93
C GLU A 91 6.47 -12.84 -9.63
N GLU A 92 6.35 -11.66 -10.24
CA GLU A 92 7.45 -10.99 -10.93
C GLU A 92 7.45 -9.50 -10.59
N LEU A 93 7.70 -9.17 -9.33
CA LEU A 93 7.61 -7.80 -8.83
C LEU A 93 8.61 -6.85 -9.49
N GLY A 94 9.63 -7.38 -10.14
CA GLY A 94 10.63 -6.55 -10.80
C GLY A 94 10.44 -6.40 -12.31
N ASN A 95 9.32 -6.83 -12.90
CA ASN A 95 9.16 -6.77 -14.35
C ASN A 95 8.93 -5.35 -14.88
N GLY A 96 8.58 -4.40 -14.03
CA GLY A 96 8.42 -2.99 -14.42
C GLY A 96 7.21 -2.69 -15.28
N GLU A 97 6.35 -3.67 -15.54
CA GLU A 97 5.17 -3.49 -16.36
C GLU A 97 4.02 -2.90 -15.54
N THR A 98 3.17 -2.11 -16.19
CA THR A 98 2.07 -1.42 -15.51
C THR A 98 0.72 -1.65 -16.18
N SER A 99 0.69 -2.37 -17.29
CA SER A 99 -0.57 -2.74 -17.94
C SER A 99 -1.33 -3.75 -17.07
N ASP A 100 -2.64 -3.76 -17.19
CA ASP A 100 -3.46 -4.69 -16.43
C ASP A 100 -3.71 -5.96 -17.24
N PRO A 101 -3.10 -7.10 -16.86
CA PRO A 101 -3.32 -8.35 -17.58
C PRO A 101 -4.73 -8.90 -17.41
N LEU A 102 -5.52 -8.32 -16.49
CA LEU A 102 -6.91 -8.72 -16.28
C LEU A 102 -7.89 -7.85 -17.07
N GLY A 103 -7.39 -7.03 -17.99
CA GLY A 103 -8.23 -6.24 -18.89
C GLY A 103 -8.61 -4.86 -18.39
N GLY A 104 -8.07 -4.43 -17.24
CA GLY A 104 -8.30 -3.09 -16.72
C GLY A 104 -7.36 -2.05 -17.34
N HIS A 105 -7.25 -0.88 -16.67
CA HIS A 105 -6.51 0.26 -17.19
C HIS A 105 -5.12 0.45 -16.57
N GLY A 106 -4.78 -0.34 -15.59
CA GLY A 106 -3.46 -0.33 -14.97
C GLY A 106 -3.45 -1.14 -13.69
N ARG A 107 -2.30 -1.77 -13.40
CA ARG A 107 -2.11 -2.60 -12.20
C ARG A 107 -0.64 -2.72 -11.89
N VAL A 108 -0.27 -2.45 -10.64
CA VAL A 108 1.11 -2.70 -10.17
C VAL A 108 1.06 -3.36 -8.81
N TYR A 109 2.07 -4.19 -8.57
CA TYR A 109 2.32 -4.86 -7.29
C TYR A 109 3.68 -4.44 -6.78
N PHE A 110 3.80 -4.29 -5.48
CA PHE A 110 5.10 -4.04 -4.83
C PHE A 110 5.05 -4.57 -3.40
N ALA A 111 6.22 -4.84 -2.83
CA ALA A 111 6.31 -5.38 -1.49
C ALA A 111 6.56 -4.28 -0.47
N SER A 112 5.98 -4.42 0.72
CA SER A 112 6.31 -3.58 1.87
C SER A 112 7.66 -4.01 2.46
N PRO A 113 8.25 -3.20 3.37
CA PRO A 113 9.49 -3.61 4.05
C PRO A 113 9.39 -4.96 4.77
N ASP A 114 8.21 -5.33 5.26
CA ASP A 114 7.99 -6.60 5.97
C ASP A 114 7.48 -7.72 5.08
N GLY A 115 7.32 -7.47 3.78
CA GLY A 115 6.89 -8.51 2.84
C GLY A 115 5.39 -8.62 2.63
N HIS A 116 4.59 -7.60 3.01
CA HIS A 116 3.20 -7.53 2.55
C HIS A 116 3.20 -7.27 1.05
N LEU A 117 2.24 -7.85 0.35
CA LEU A 117 2.05 -7.60 -1.07
C LEU A 117 0.99 -6.50 -1.22
N PHE A 118 1.41 -5.36 -1.73
CA PHE A 118 0.52 -4.27 -2.06
C PHE A 118 0.26 -4.21 -3.57
N GLU A 119 -0.94 -3.81 -3.91
CA GLU A 119 -1.39 -3.74 -5.29
C GLU A 119 -2.13 -2.42 -5.48
N VAL A 120 -1.88 -1.74 -6.61
CA VAL A 120 -2.62 -0.52 -6.95
C VAL A 120 -3.21 -0.71 -8.33
N THR A 121 -4.52 -0.46 -8.44
CA THR A 121 -5.25 -0.59 -9.71
C THR A 121 -5.97 0.71 -10.04
N ILE A 122 -6.24 0.91 -11.34
CA ILE A 122 -7.05 2.04 -11.78
C ILE A 122 -8.52 1.67 -11.70
N GLY A 123 -9.31 2.50 -11.04
CA GLY A 123 -10.76 2.39 -11.03
C GLY A 123 -11.35 2.83 -12.36
N THR A 124 -12.43 2.17 -12.73
CA THR A 124 -13.17 2.53 -13.95
C THR A 124 -14.19 3.62 -13.67
#